data_a3ae76a6e6ff25c926fbf6832c802b74
#
_entry.id   a3ae76a6e6ff25c926fbf6832c802b74
#
_cell.length_a   1.000
_cell.length_b   1.000
_cell.length_c   1.000
_cell.angle_alpha   90.00
_cell.angle_beta   90.00
_cell.angle_gamma   90.00
#
_symmetry.space_group_name_H-M   'P 1'
#
loop_
_entity.id
_entity.type
_entity.pdbx_description
1 polymer ?
#
loop_
_entity_poly.entity_id
_entity_poly.type
_entity_poly.pdbx_seq_one_letter_code
_entity_poly.pdbx_strand_id
1 'polypeptide(L)'
;MRLLIETISRLKIDWNRRPLNESDFYRLCRKHKIAVEEIPLRVSGFYYSVLGKHCIAIDSKLPPQKKLFVMFHEFAHYLLHAPESGATANYHGVGKRTRKELEADAFALCALIPRCMIETSRVSELIEELGIEVSMVRERLRIFERFGI
;
A
#
# COMPACT_ATOMS: atom_id res chain seq x y z
N MET A 1 -4.69 -9.33 10.18
CA MET A 1 -3.21 -9.38 10.05
C MET A 1 -2.68 -10.77 9.68
N ARG A 2 -3.17 -11.87 10.27
CA ARG A 2 -2.77 -13.24 9.89
C ARG A 2 -3.01 -13.52 8.39
N LEU A 3 -4.21 -13.23 7.89
CA LEU A 3 -4.56 -13.40 6.48
C LEU A 3 -3.62 -12.60 5.56
N LEU A 4 -3.26 -11.39 5.95
CA LEU A 4 -2.30 -10.56 5.22
C LEU A 4 -0.96 -11.30 5.07
N ILE A 5 -0.38 -11.77 6.16
CA ILE A 5 0.93 -12.44 6.15
C ILE A 5 0.87 -13.74 5.32
N GLU A 6 -0.16 -14.55 5.49
CA GLU A 6 -0.36 -15.80 4.73
C GLU A 6 -0.49 -15.52 3.22
N THR A 7 -1.22 -14.48 2.84
CA THR A 7 -1.41 -14.11 1.43
C THR A 7 -0.12 -13.58 0.82
N ILE A 8 0.61 -12.72 1.55
CA ILE A 8 1.86 -12.13 1.07
C ILE A 8 2.95 -13.20 0.87
N SER A 9 3.01 -14.21 1.74
CA SER A 9 3.99 -15.30 1.61
C SER A 9 3.91 -16.01 0.26
N ARG A 10 2.75 -15.98 -0.37
CA ARG A 10 2.52 -16.57 -1.70
C ARG A 10 2.97 -15.69 -2.86
N LEU A 11 3.18 -14.38 -2.63
CA LEU A 11 3.57 -13.44 -3.68
C LEU A 11 5.03 -13.58 -4.11
N LYS A 12 5.88 -14.19 -3.30
CA LYS A 12 7.33 -14.34 -3.55
C LYS A 12 8.01 -13.01 -3.85
N ILE A 13 7.67 -11.97 -3.08
CA ILE A 13 8.29 -10.64 -3.13
C ILE A 13 9.03 -10.37 -1.82
N ASP A 14 9.99 -9.44 -1.85
CA ASP A 14 10.77 -9.04 -0.67
C ASP A 14 10.02 -8.05 0.23
N TRP A 15 8.70 -8.23 0.36
CA TRP A 15 7.87 -7.41 1.22
C TRP A 15 8.37 -7.44 2.67
N ASN A 16 8.43 -6.26 3.29
CA ASN A 16 8.94 -6.07 4.66
C ASN A 16 10.42 -6.49 4.86
N ARG A 17 11.16 -6.72 3.79
CA ARG A 17 12.60 -7.06 3.80
C ARG A 17 13.46 -5.97 3.19
N ARG A 18 12.98 -5.34 2.12
CA ARG A 18 13.57 -4.17 1.50
C ARG A 18 12.49 -3.18 1.11
N PRO A 19 12.80 -1.88 0.92
CA PRO A 19 11.85 -0.95 0.34
C PRO A 19 11.44 -1.40 -1.06
N LEU A 20 10.15 -1.48 -1.32
CA LEU A 20 9.62 -1.70 -2.65
C LEU A 20 9.46 -0.36 -3.36
N ASN A 21 9.66 -0.35 -4.65
CA ASN A 21 9.60 0.84 -5.49
C ASN A 21 8.47 0.75 -6.53
N GLU A 22 8.33 1.79 -7.34
CA GLU A 22 7.33 1.85 -8.40
C GLU A 22 7.47 0.72 -9.43
N SER A 23 8.70 0.34 -9.77
CA SER A 23 8.98 -0.79 -10.65
C SER A 23 8.46 -2.12 -10.08
N ASP A 24 8.60 -2.32 -8.78
CA ASP A 24 8.04 -3.49 -8.09
C ASP A 24 6.51 -3.51 -8.17
N PHE A 25 5.87 -2.35 -7.97
CA PHE A 25 4.43 -2.21 -8.09
C PHE A 25 3.92 -2.58 -9.49
N TYR A 26 4.51 -2.00 -10.52
CA TYR A 26 4.10 -2.30 -11.90
C TYR A 26 4.36 -3.76 -12.30
N ARG A 27 5.42 -4.37 -11.79
CA ARG A 27 5.69 -5.80 -12.00
C ARG A 27 4.61 -6.67 -11.37
N LEU A 28 4.20 -6.36 -10.14
CA LEU A 28 3.09 -7.04 -9.47
C LEU A 28 1.78 -6.88 -10.24
N CYS A 29 1.46 -5.67 -10.68
CA CYS A 29 0.25 -5.42 -11.46
C CYS A 29 0.24 -6.20 -12.77
N ARG A 30 1.35 -6.25 -13.50
CA ARG A 30 1.46 -7.07 -14.72
C ARG A 30 1.26 -8.55 -14.45
N LYS A 31 1.88 -9.07 -13.38
CA LYS A 31 1.73 -10.48 -12.98
C LYS A 31 0.29 -10.85 -12.65
N HIS A 32 -0.43 -9.94 -12.03
CA HIS A 32 -1.83 -10.11 -11.63
C HIS A 32 -2.84 -9.60 -12.67
N LYS A 33 -2.38 -9.17 -13.85
CA LYS A 33 -3.22 -8.62 -14.92
C LYS A 33 -4.09 -7.45 -14.47
N ILE A 34 -3.51 -6.55 -13.68
CA ILE A 34 -4.14 -5.32 -13.22
C ILE A 34 -3.71 -4.17 -14.14
N ALA A 35 -4.68 -3.48 -14.72
CA ALA A 35 -4.42 -2.24 -15.45
C ALA A 35 -4.21 -1.10 -14.45
N VAL A 36 -3.22 -0.24 -14.72
CA VAL A 36 -2.92 0.93 -13.88
C VAL A 36 -3.12 2.21 -14.69
N GLU A 37 -3.85 3.14 -14.12
CA GLU A 37 -4.07 4.47 -14.68
C GLU A 37 -3.54 5.54 -13.71
N GLU A 38 -2.53 6.30 -14.14
CA GLU A 38 -2.07 7.50 -13.45
C GLU A 38 -2.67 8.72 -14.13
N ILE A 39 -3.71 9.29 -13.54
CA ILE A 39 -4.47 10.42 -14.07
C ILE A 39 -4.79 11.42 -12.96
N PRO A 40 -5.06 12.70 -13.27
CA PRO A 40 -5.54 13.65 -12.28
C PRO A 40 -6.87 13.19 -11.68
N LEU A 41 -6.90 13.04 -10.35
CA LEU A 41 -8.08 12.61 -9.61
C LEU A 41 -8.41 13.60 -8.49
N ARG A 42 -9.66 13.57 -8.02
CA ARG A 42 -10.09 14.27 -6.80
C ARG A 42 -9.84 13.47 -5.52
N VAL A 43 -9.61 12.16 -5.66
CA VAL A 43 -9.21 11.23 -4.58
C VAL A 43 -7.78 10.77 -4.83
N SER A 44 -7.13 10.21 -3.84
CA SER A 44 -5.74 9.74 -3.98
C SER A 44 -5.61 8.56 -4.93
N GLY A 45 -6.56 7.65 -4.88
CA GLY A 45 -6.61 6.47 -5.75
C GLY A 45 -7.78 5.57 -5.39
N PHE A 46 -8.00 4.58 -6.22
CA PHE A 46 -9.00 3.53 -5.97
C PHE A 46 -8.71 2.28 -6.80
N TYR A 47 -9.13 1.14 -6.25
CA TYR A 47 -9.18 -0.13 -6.97
C TYR A 47 -10.61 -0.40 -7.43
N TYR A 48 -10.79 -0.90 -8.65
CA TYR A 48 -12.08 -1.37 -9.15
C TYR A 48 -11.96 -2.60 -10.05
N SER A 49 -13.04 -3.35 -10.13
CA SER A 49 -13.16 -4.52 -11.01
C SER A 49 -14.44 -4.41 -11.83
N VAL A 50 -14.32 -4.60 -13.14
CA VAL A 50 -15.44 -4.59 -14.08
C VAL A 50 -15.29 -5.79 -15.02
N LEU A 51 -16.30 -6.64 -15.10
CA LEU A 51 -16.32 -7.81 -15.98
C LEU A 51 -15.06 -8.70 -15.86
N GLY A 52 -14.62 -8.93 -14.62
CA GLY A 52 -13.42 -9.71 -14.33
C GLY A 52 -12.09 -9.02 -14.65
N LYS A 53 -12.11 -7.78 -15.10
CA LYS A 53 -10.91 -6.95 -15.32
C LYS A 53 -10.65 -6.08 -14.11
N HIS A 54 -9.41 -6.10 -13.63
CA HIS A 54 -8.96 -5.34 -12.47
C HIS A 54 -8.23 -4.08 -12.90
N CYS A 55 -8.50 -2.97 -12.22
CA CYS A 55 -7.87 -1.69 -12.48
C CYS A 55 -7.56 -0.96 -11.18
N ILE A 56 -6.42 -0.28 -11.15
CA ILE A 56 -6.03 0.65 -10.09
C ILE A 56 -5.83 2.02 -10.73
N ALA A 57 -6.54 3.02 -10.22
CA ALA A 57 -6.38 4.42 -10.62
C ALA A 57 -5.65 5.18 -9.50
N ILE A 58 -4.64 5.96 -9.87
CA ILE A 58 -3.79 6.73 -8.95
C ILE A 58 -3.78 8.19 -9.37
N ASP A 59 -3.91 9.09 -8.42
CA ASP A 59 -3.80 10.52 -8.69
C ASP A 59 -2.36 10.88 -9.10
N SER A 60 -2.21 11.32 -10.33
CA SER A 60 -0.91 11.69 -10.92
C SER A 60 -0.24 12.89 -10.24
N LYS A 61 -0.98 13.68 -9.46
CA LYS A 61 -0.49 14.89 -8.78
C LYS A 61 0.14 14.61 -7.41
N LEU A 62 0.05 13.38 -6.90
CA LEU A 62 0.61 13.04 -5.60
C LEU A 62 2.14 13.15 -5.57
N PRO A 63 2.74 13.60 -4.46
CA PRO A 63 4.17 13.51 -4.25
C PRO A 63 4.66 12.05 -4.33
N PRO A 64 5.93 11.79 -4.73
CA PRO A 64 6.43 10.44 -5.02
C PRO A 64 6.17 9.40 -3.93
N GLN A 65 6.49 9.70 -2.67
CA GLN A 65 6.31 8.75 -1.57
C GLN A 65 4.82 8.50 -1.25
N LYS A 66 4.00 9.54 -1.31
CA LYS A 66 2.55 9.42 -1.14
C LYS A 66 1.93 8.61 -2.27
N LYS A 67 2.36 8.85 -3.51
CA LYS A 67 1.92 8.08 -4.67
C LYS A 67 2.24 6.60 -4.50
N LEU A 68 3.46 6.29 -4.12
CA LEU A 68 3.92 4.92 -3.89
C LEU A 68 3.12 4.22 -2.78
N PHE A 69 2.83 4.94 -1.69
CA PHE A 69 1.95 4.44 -0.63
C PHE A 69 0.56 4.08 -1.17
N VAL A 70 -0.06 4.98 -1.92
CA VAL A 70 -1.39 4.75 -2.51
C VAL A 70 -1.38 3.57 -3.49
N MET A 71 -0.34 3.46 -4.31
CA MET A 71 -0.15 2.32 -5.22
C MET A 71 -0.22 0.97 -4.49
N PHE A 72 0.58 0.79 -3.44
CA PHE A 72 0.59 -0.45 -2.67
C PHE A 72 -0.66 -0.64 -1.82
N HIS A 73 -1.27 0.44 -1.34
CA HIS A 73 -2.53 0.39 -0.62
C HIS A 73 -3.67 -0.16 -1.50
N GLU A 74 -3.81 0.36 -2.72
CA GLU A 74 -4.84 -0.10 -3.66
C GLU A 74 -4.55 -1.54 -4.16
N PHE A 75 -3.28 -1.89 -4.34
CA PHE A 75 -2.90 -3.27 -4.63
C PHE A 75 -3.30 -4.22 -3.49
N ALA A 76 -3.17 -3.80 -2.24
CA ALA A 76 -3.61 -4.59 -1.10
C ALA A 76 -5.13 -4.82 -1.08
N HIS A 77 -5.93 -3.83 -1.49
CA HIS A 77 -7.37 -4.03 -1.66
C HIS A 77 -7.70 -5.08 -2.72
N TYR A 78 -7.00 -5.05 -3.85
CA TYR A 78 -7.11 -6.14 -4.83
C TYR A 78 -6.75 -7.49 -4.22
N LEU A 79 -5.62 -7.57 -3.53
CA LEU A 79 -5.07 -8.83 -3.03
C LEU A 79 -5.91 -9.47 -1.92
N LEU A 80 -6.42 -8.65 -1.00
CA LEU A 80 -7.06 -9.11 0.25
C LEU A 80 -8.57 -8.94 0.28
N HIS A 81 -9.09 -7.96 -0.44
CA HIS A 81 -10.46 -7.50 -0.29
C HIS A 81 -11.19 -7.36 -1.62
N ALA A 82 -10.62 -7.89 -2.71
CA ALA A 82 -11.25 -7.77 -4.02
C ALA A 82 -12.72 -8.23 -3.92
N PRO A 83 -13.67 -7.35 -4.27
CA PRO A 83 -15.07 -7.73 -4.28
C PRO A 83 -15.27 -8.78 -5.38
N GLU A 84 -16.15 -9.73 -5.12
CA GLU A 84 -16.58 -10.68 -6.14
C GLU A 84 -17.23 -9.97 -7.34
N SER A 85 -17.78 -8.77 -7.12
CA SER A 85 -18.28 -7.86 -8.16
C SER A 85 -18.40 -6.43 -7.62
N GLY A 86 -18.09 -5.42 -8.45
CA GLY A 86 -18.32 -4.00 -8.19
C GLY A 86 -17.06 -3.18 -7.93
N ALA A 87 -17.22 -1.85 -7.93
CA ALA A 87 -16.17 -0.91 -7.59
C ALA A 87 -16.09 -0.69 -6.08
N THR A 88 -14.92 -0.82 -5.50
CA THR A 88 -14.64 -0.30 -4.16
C THR A 88 -13.91 1.02 -4.31
N ALA A 89 -14.62 2.12 -4.17
CA ALA A 89 -13.98 3.41 -3.99
C ALA A 89 -13.59 3.55 -2.52
N ASN A 90 -12.32 3.45 -2.22
CA ASN A 90 -11.81 3.73 -0.90
C ASN A 90 -11.46 5.21 -0.80
N TYR A 91 -12.26 5.94 -0.05
CA TYR A 91 -11.99 7.34 0.25
C TYR A 91 -11.01 7.42 1.42
N HIS A 92 -9.78 7.82 1.13
CA HIS A 92 -8.82 8.15 2.18
C HIS A 92 -9.23 9.45 2.86
N GLY A 93 -9.61 9.40 4.14
CA GLY A 93 -9.59 10.57 4.98
C GLY A 93 -10.81 10.89 5.84
N VAL A 94 -11.96 10.28 5.68
CA VAL A 94 -13.14 10.60 6.52
C VAL A 94 -13.91 9.34 6.88
N GLY A 95 -13.70 8.84 8.09
CA GLY A 95 -14.48 7.73 8.64
C GLY A 95 -13.71 6.84 9.61
N LYS A 96 -14.41 5.98 10.32
CA LYS A 96 -13.79 4.96 11.17
C LYS A 96 -12.93 4.04 10.31
N ARG A 97 -11.65 3.89 10.67
CA ARG A 97 -10.74 2.93 10.05
C ARG A 97 -11.31 1.52 10.16
N THR A 98 -11.70 0.96 9.03
CA THR A 98 -12.15 -0.42 8.97
C THR A 98 -10.93 -1.36 9.09
N ARG A 99 -11.20 -2.62 9.42
CA ARG A 99 -10.16 -3.65 9.39
C ARG A 99 -9.48 -3.75 8.02
N LYS A 100 -10.24 -3.61 6.95
CA LYS A 100 -9.74 -3.65 5.57
C LYS A 100 -8.76 -2.52 5.29
N GLU A 101 -9.08 -1.31 5.74
CA GLU A 101 -8.18 -0.17 5.62
C GLU A 101 -6.88 -0.36 6.42
N LEU A 102 -6.99 -0.89 7.64
CA LEU A 102 -5.81 -1.18 8.45
C LEU A 102 -4.89 -2.22 7.80
N GLU A 103 -5.46 -3.26 7.19
CA GLU A 103 -4.70 -4.29 6.48
C GLU A 103 -4.03 -3.73 5.20
N ALA A 104 -4.73 -2.88 4.46
CA ALA A 104 -4.19 -2.21 3.28
C ALA A 104 -3.07 -1.20 3.64
N ASP A 105 -3.27 -0.41 4.68
CA ASP A 105 -2.24 0.49 5.22
C ASP A 105 -1.00 -0.29 5.68
N ALA A 106 -1.20 -1.38 6.41
CA ALA A 106 -0.10 -2.22 6.88
C ALA A 106 0.71 -2.81 5.72
N PHE A 107 0.03 -3.28 4.67
CA PHE A 107 0.70 -3.76 3.47
C PHE A 107 1.58 -2.67 2.83
N ALA A 108 1.00 -1.49 2.60
CA ALA A 108 1.69 -0.38 1.95
C ALA A 108 2.87 0.14 2.79
N LEU A 109 2.66 0.34 4.09
CA LEU A 109 3.71 0.86 4.98
C LEU A 109 4.87 -0.12 5.15
N CYS A 110 4.61 -1.41 5.26
CA CYS A 110 5.67 -2.41 5.31
C CYS A 110 6.40 -2.59 3.96
N ALA A 111 5.72 -2.29 2.85
CA ALA A 111 6.35 -2.25 1.53
C ALA A 111 7.33 -1.07 1.38
N LEU A 112 6.99 0.10 1.93
CA LEU A 112 7.82 1.30 1.84
C LEU A 112 8.90 1.35 2.92
N ILE A 113 8.55 0.97 4.15
CA ILE A 113 9.39 1.06 5.34
C ILE A 113 9.50 -0.33 5.96
N PRO A 114 10.38 -1.18 5.44
CA PRO A 114 10.52 -2.55 5.94
C PRO A 114 11.04 -2.58 7.37
N ARG A 115 10.86 -3.71 8.02
CA ARG A 115 11.21 -3.92 9.41
C ARG A 115 12.65 -3.53 9.74
N CYS A 116 13.61 -3.88 8.90
CA CYS A 116 15.02 -3.54 9.12
C CYS A 116 15.25 -2.03 9.25
N MET A 117 14.50 -1.20 8.52
CA MET A 117 14.61 0.25 8.63
C MET A 117 14.03 0.78 9.94
N ILE A 118 12.96 0.17 10.45
CA ILE A 118 12.40 0.53 11.76
C ILE A 118 13.35 0.18 12.90
N GLU A 119 14.05 -0.95 12.80
CA GLU A 119 14.97 -1.43 13.83
C GLU A 119 16.33 -0.72 13.83
N THR A 120 16.78 -0.21 12.69
CA THR A 120 18.14 0.33 12.51
C THR A 120 18.21 1.83 12.27
N SER A 121 17.13 2.48 11.81
CA SER A 121 17.12 3.89 11.46
C SER A 121 16.43 4.74 12.53
N ARG A 122 16.89 5.97 12.68
CA ARG A 122 16.18 6.98 13.49
C ARG A 122 14.98 7.50 12.70
N VAL A 123 13.92 7.90 13.40
CA VAL A 123 12.72 8.50 12.78
C VAL A 123 13.08 9.72 11.94
N SER A 124 13.99 10.57 12.41
CA SER A 124 14.49 11.74 11.68
C SER A 124 15.16 11.37 10.34
N GLU A 125 15.92 10.28 10.30
CA GLU A 125 16.55 9.78 9.07
C GLU A 125 15.52 9.34 8.03
N LEU A 126 14.47 8.64 8.47
CA LEU A 126 13.39 8.21 7.58
C LEU A 126 12.63 9.39 6.97
N ILE A 127 12.44 10.46 7.72
CA ILE A 127 11.73 11.64 7.26
C ILE A 127 12.62 12.51 6.35
N GLU A 128 13.85 12.80 6.78
CA GLU A 128 14.73 13.75 6.10
C GLU A 128 15.41 13.15 4.86
N GLU A 129 15.87 11.91 4.94
CA GLU A 129 16.61 11.26 3.85
C GLU A 129 15.69 10.63 2.80
N LEU A 130 14.57 10.05 3.23
CA LEU A 130 13.66 9.33 2.34
C LEU A 130 12.43 10.13 1.95
N GLY A 131 12.23 11.32 2.52
CA GLY A 131 11.07 12.17 2.24
C GLY A 131 9.73 11.53 2.65
N ILE A 132 9.74 10.64 3.64
CA ILE A 132 8.55 9.97 4.14
C ILE A 132 7.81 10.89 5.10
N GLU A 133 6.50 11.02 4.94
CA GLU A 133 5.67 11.83 5.83
C GLU A 133 5.71 11.31 7.28
N VAL A 134 5.75 12.22 8.25
CA VAL A 134 5.74 11.90 9.69
C VAL A 134 4.56 10.99 10.06
N SER A 135 3.40 11.24 9.49
CA SER A 135 2.18 10.43 9.72
C SER A 135 2.37 8.97 9.29
N MET A 136 3.05 8.74 8.19
CA MET A 136 3.35 7.40 7.68
C MET A 136 4.33 6.66 8.59
N VAL A 137 5.38 7.33 9.04
CA VAL A 137 6.37 6.75 9.96
C VAL A 137 5.71 6.40 11.29
N ARG A 138 4.89 7.30 11.82
CA ARG A 138 4.14 7.08 13.08
C ARG A 138 3.22 5.86 12.98
N GLU A 139 2.49 5.75 11.91
CA GLU A 139 1.59 4.61 11.72
C GLU A 139 2.36 3.31 11.49
N ARG A 140 3.48 3.36 10.79
CA ARG A 140 4.36 2.20 10.62
C ARG A 140 4.91 1.69 11.95
N LEU A 141 5.28 2.58 12.85
CA LEU A 141 5.70 2.22 14.21
C LEU A 141 4.58 1.56 15.01
N ARG A 142 3.35 2.08 14.93
CA ARG A 142 2.18 1.47 15.59
C ARG A 142 1.92 0.05 15.08
N ILE A 143 2.08 -0.18 13.78
CA ILE A 143 1.93 -1.52 13.18
C ILE A 143 3.00 -2.46 13.72
N PHE A 144 4.25 -2.00 13.79
CA PHE A 144 5.34 -2.77 14.36
C PHE A 144 5.10 -3.13 15.84
N GLU A 145 4.75 -2.14 16.67
CA GLU A 145 4.45 -2.35 18.09
C GLU A 145 3.28 -3.32 18.32
N ARG A 146 2.25 -3.21 17.51
CA ARG A 146 1.03 -4.01 17.70
C ARG A 146 1.12 -5.42 17.14
N PHE A 147 1.81 -5.62 16.04
CA PHE A 147 1.79 -6.87 15.27
C PHE A 147 3.18 -7.52 15.09
N GLY A 148 4.24 -6.84 15.44
CA GLY A 148 5.62 -7.34 15.31
C GLY A 148 6.12 -7.50 13.86
N ILE A 149 5.51 -6.80 12.89
CA ILE A 149 5.84 -6.91 11.47
C ILE A 149 6.49 -5.64 10.93
#